data_59350796251ef58f990f227f2a168bf9
#
_entry.id   59350796251ef58f990f227f2a168bf9
#
_cell.length_a   1.000
_cell.length_b   1.000
_cell.length_c   1.000
_cell.angle_alpha   90.00
_cell.angle_beta   90.00
_cell.angle_gamma   90.00
#
_symmetry.space_group_name_H-M   'P 1'
#
loop_
_entity.id
_entity.type
_entity.pdbx_description
1 polymer ?
#
loop_
_entity_poly.entity_id
_entity_poly.type
_entity_poly.pdbx_seq_one_letter_code
_entity_poly.pdbx_strand_id
1 'polypeptide(L)'
;MIKADLDKTKGILHARPSGPLEAADFDRLSALADPYIARKGELAGLMIEVKEFPGWKNLAGMVKHFRFVRNHHRKIRRVALVTNARVGSIAEKFARHFVAAEVKRFPAEHVGEAKRWLSEKTAR
;
A
#
# COMPACT_ATOMS: atom_id res chain seq x y z
N MET A 1 7.98 -11.68 -1.69
CA MET A 1 8.15 -11.34 -0.27
C MET A 1 7.88 -9.86 -0.06
N ILE A 2 7.17 -9.51 1.01
CA ILE A 2 6.93 -8.13 1.38
C ILE A 2 7.39 -7.92 2.81
N LYS A 3 8.26 -6.94 3.04
CA LYS A 3 8.58 -6.46 4.38
C LYS A 3 7.59 -5.36 4.72
N ALA A 4 7.02 -5.39 5.92
CA ALA A 4 6.00 -4.42 6.30
C ALA A 4 6.12 -4.00 7.75
N ASP A 5 5.85 -2.73 8.01
CA ASP A 5 5.73 -2.19 9.35
C ASP A 5 4.49 -1.31 9.44
N LEU A 6 3.92 -1.21 10.63
CA LEU A 6 2.81 -0.31 10.90
C LEU A 6 3.24 0.76 11.91
N ASP A 7 3.17 2.02 11.51
CA ASP A 7 3.31 3.15 12.42
C ASP A 7 1.95 3.39 13.07
N LYS A 8 1.78 2.93 14.30
CA LYS A 8 0.51 3.02 15.03
C LYS A 8 0.15 4.44 15.44
N THR A 9 1.14 5.33 15.54
CA THR A 9 0.92 6.73 15.90
C THR A 9 0.29 7.48 14.74
N LYS A 10 0.78 7.26 13.53
CA LYS A 10 0.33 7.96 12.33
C LYS A 10 -0.70 7.18 11.52
N GLY A 11 -0.85 5.88 11.77
CA GLY A 11 -1.75 5.03 11.00
C GLY A 11 -1.25 4.74 9.60
N ILE A 12 0.05 4.59 9.43
CA ILE A 12 0.67 4.34 8.13
C ILE A 12 1.24 2.94 8.08
N LEU A 13 0.78 2.14 7.13
CA LEU A 13 1.34 0.84 6.82
C LEU A 13 2.39 1.02 5.72
N HIS A 14 3.63 0.63 6.01
CA HIS A 14 4.75 0.75 5.07
C HIS A 14 5.07 -0.65 4.52
N ALA A 15 4.88 -0.86 3.24
CA ALA A 15 5.13 -2.13 2.56
C ALA A 15 6.30 -1.98 1.59
N ARG A 16 7.27 -2.89 1.69
CA ARG A 16 8.46 -2.93 0.84
C ARG A 16 8.59 -4.30 0.18
N PRO A 17 7.99 -4.47 -1.01
CA PRO A 17 8.15 -5.72 -1.75
C PRO A 17 9.62 -5.94 -2.14
N SER A 18 10.13 -7.16 -1.96
CA SER A 18 11.51 -7.50 -2.26
C SER A 18 11.64 -8.72 -3.18
N GLY A 19 10.55 -9.22 -3.72
CA GLY A 19 10.52 -10.36 -4.63
C GLY A 19 9.08 -10.68 -5.01
N PRO A 20 8.86 -11.74 -5.77
CA PRO A 20 7.51 -12.10 -6.21
C PRO A 20 6.53 -12.21 -5.04
N LEU A 21 5.34 -11.69 -5.24
CA LEU A 21 4.31 -11.61 -4.21
C LEU A 21 3.68 -12.98 -3.96
N GLU A 22 3.57 -13.34 -2.69
CA GLU A 22 3.03 -14.62 -2.24
C GLU A 22 1.75 -14.41 -1.44
N ALA A 23 0.91 -15.44 -1.38
CA ALA A 23 -0.31 -15.39 -0.59
C ALA A 23 -0.04 -15.01 0.87
N ALA A 24 1.00 -15.57 1.48
CA ALA A 24 1.37 -15.30 2.87
C ALA A 24 1.74 -13.83 3.11
N ASP A 25 2.22 -13.11 2.11
CA ASP A 25 2.54 -11.68 2.23
C ASP A 25 1.28 -10.88 2.58
N PHE A 26 0.17 -11.19 1.93
CA PHE A 26 -1.08 -10.47 2.15
C PHE A 26 -1.74 -10.86 3.48
N ASP A 27 -1.54 -12.08 3.93
CA ASP A 27 -1.98 -12.48 5.27
C ASP A 27 -1.24 -11.67 6.34
N ARG A 28 0.06 -11.44 6.16
CA ARG A 28 0.86 -10.61 7.08
C ARG A 28 0.42 -9.15 7.06
N LEU A 29 0.16 -8.60 5.87
CA LEU A 29 -0.34 -7.23 5.76
C LEU A 29 -1.67 -7.06 6.47
N SER A 30 -2.58 -8.01 6.28
CA SER A 30 -3.88 -8.01 6.97
C SER A 30 -3.72 -8.13 8.48
N ALA A 31 -2.80 -8.97 8.95
CA ALA A 31 -2.54 -9.14 10.37
C ALA A 31 -2.05 -7.84 11.03
N LEU A 32 -1.32 -7.00 10.30
CA LEU A 32 -0.90 -5.68 10.77
C LEU A 32 -2.03 -4.65 10.69
N ALA A 33 -2.74 -4.63 9.58
CA ALA A 33 -3.72 -3.59 9.27
C ALA A 33 -5.05 -3.77 10.00
N ASP A 34 -5.57 -4.99 10.03
CA ASP A 34 -6.94 -5.23 10.49
C ASP A 34 -7.19 -4.87 11.96
N PRO A 35 -6.30 -5.18 12.92
CA PRO A 35 -6.51 -4.73 14.30
C PRO A 35 -6.52 -3.21 14.44
N TYR A 36 -5.66 -2.53 13.68
CA TYR A 36 -5.63 -1.06 13.69
C TYR A 36 -6.92 -0.48 13.12
N ILE A 37 -7.38 -1.01 11.97
CA ILE A 37 -8.61 -0.57 11.33
C ILE A 37 -9.82 -0.81 12.25
N ALA A 38 -9.83 -1.94 12.95
CA ALA A 38 -10.91 -2.26 13.90
C ALA A 38 -11.01 -1.22 15.02
N ARG A 39 -9.87 -0.68 15.48
CA ARG A 39 -9.84 0.32 16.54
C ARG A 39 -10.06 1.75 16.05
N LYS A 40 -9.50 2.09 14.89
CA LYS A 40 -9.45 3.48 14.40
C LYS A 40 -10.37 3.75 13.21
N GLY A 41 -10.94 2.72 12.62
CA GLY A 41 -11.85 2.82 11.47
C GLY A 41 -11.17 2.77 10.12
N GLU A 42 -9.97 3.31 10.00
CA GLU A 42 -9.23 3.31 8.73
C GLU A 42 -7.74 3.49 8.97
N LEU A 43 -6.93 3.17 7.95
CA LEU A 43 -5.54 3.57 7.89
C LEU A 43 -5.45 4.96 7.28
N ALA A 44 -4.63 5.83 7.84
CA ALA A 44 -4.33 7.12 7.23
C ALA A 44 -3.64 6.93 5.88
N GLY A 45 -2.74 5.96 5.79
CA GLY A 45 -2.05 5.71 4.56
C GLY A 45 -1.43 4.33 4.43
N LEU A 46 -1.19 3.98 3.18
CA LEU A 46 -0.36 2.85 2.79
C LEU A 46 0.77 3.41 1.94
N MET A 47 2.01 3.17 2.36
CA MET A 47 3.18 3.55 1.57
C MET A 47 3.78 2.28 0.96
N ILE A 48 3.85 2.25 -0.35
CA ILE A 48 4.45 1.13 -1.08
C ILE A 48 5.75 1.61 -1.68
N GLU A 49 6.84 1.09 -1.17
CA GLU A 49 8.19 1.45 -1.63
C GLU A 49 8.74 0.29 -2.44
N VAL A 50 8.88 0.50 -3.74
CA VAL A 50 9.23 -0.58 -4.68
C VAL A 50 10.03 -0.04 -5.85
N LYS A 51 11.00 -0.81 -6.35
CA LYS A 51 11.76 -0.44 -7.54
C LYS A 51 10.96 -0.66 -8.80
N GLU A 52 10.32 -1.83 -8.90
CA GLU A 52 9.45 -2.21 -10.01
C GLU A 52 8.45 -3.24 -9.51
N PHE A 53 7.39 -3.49 -10.26
CA PHE A 53 6.43 -4.51 -9.87
C PHE A 53 7.09 -5.89 -9.89
N PRO A 54 7.19 -6.60 -8.75
CA PRO A 54 7.95 -7.85 -8.66
C PRO A 54 7.22 -9.08 -9.23
N GLY A 55 5.96 -8.94 -9.65
CA GLY A 55 5.15 -10.06 -10.09
C GLY A 55 4.61 -10.89 -8.95
N TRP A 56 3.86 -11.92 -9.29
CA TRP A 56 3.32 -12.88 -8.33
C TRP A 56 4.06 -14.20 -8.47
N LYS A 57 4.33 -14.84 -7.34
CA LYS A 57 4.98 -16.14 -7.33
C LYS A 57 4.13 -17.22 -7.99
N ASN A 58 2.81 -17.15 -7.78
CA ASN A 58 1.84 -18.09 -8.33
C ASN A 58 0.45 -17.47 -8.37
N LEU A 59 -0.52 -18.22 -8.87
CA LEU A 59 -1.92 -17.77 -8.97
C LEU A 59 -2.50 -17.42 -7.60
N ALA A 60 -2.15 -18.19 -6.56
CA ALA A 60 -2.63 -17.93 -5.21
C ALA A 60 -2.19 -16.54 -4.72
N GLY A 61 -0.95 -16.14 -5.00
CA GLY A 61 -0.45 -14.80 -4.67
C GLY A 61 -1.23 -13.71 -5.37
N MET A 62 -1.54 -13.89 -6.65
CA MET A 62 -2.34 -12.92 -7.41
C MET A 62 -3.76 -12.80 -6.84
N VAL A 63 -4.41 -13.92 -6.56
CA VAL A 63 -5.78 -13.92 -6.01
C VAL A 63 -5.82 -13.23 -4.64
N LYS A 64 -4.86 -13.53 -3.77
CA LYS A 64 -4.78 -12.90 -2.45
C LYS A 64 -4.52 -11.40 -2.55
N HIS A 65 -3.70 -10.97 -3.52
CA HIS A 65 -3.45 -9.56 -3.76
C HIS A 65 -4.75 -8.82 -4.08
N PHE A 66 -5.49 -9.30 -5.07
CA PHE A 66 -6.75 -8.67 -5.45
C PHE A 66 -7.79 -8.71 -4.33
N ARG A 67 -7.82 -9.80 -3.58
CA ARG A 67 -8.72 -9.91 -2.43
C ARG A 67 -8.35 -8.92 -1.33
N PHE A 68 -7.06 -8.74 -1.06
CA PHE A 68 -6.58 -7.76 -0.08
C PHE A 68 -7.03 -6.36 -0.49
N VAL A 69 -6.81 -5.98 -1.75
CA VAL A 69 -7.21 -4.66 -2.26
C VAL A 69 -8.72 -4.49 -2.14
N ARG A 70 -9.50 -5.48 -2.58
CA ARG A 70 -10.96 -5.42 -2.51
C ARG A 70 -11.46 -5.21 -1.08
N ASN A 71 -10.84 -5.87 -0.11
CA ASN A 71 -11.28 -5.82 1.27
C ASN A 71 -10.80 -4.56 2.02
N HIS A 72 -9.76 -3.90 1.54
CA HIS A 72 -9.09 -2.83 2.29
C HIS A 72 -9.14 -1.46 1.63
N HIS A 73 -9.36 -1.33 0.31
CA HIS A 73 -9.22 -0.05 -0.38
C HIS A 73 -10.11 1.06 0.17
N ARG A 74 -11.28 0.74 0.70
CA ARG A 74 -12.19 1.72 1.29
C ARG A 74 -11.79 2.13 2.71
N LYS A 75 -10.87 1.39 3.32
CA LYS A 75 -10.38 1.63 4.68
C LYS A 75 -8.95 2.19 4.69
N ILE A 76 -8.46 2.60 3.53
CA ILE A 76 -7.17 3.26 3.36
C ILE A 76 -7.43 4.61 2.70
N ARG A 77 -7.08 5.69 3.41
CA ARG A 77 -7.39 7.04 2.92
C ARG A 77 -6.51 7.45 1.75
N ARG A 78 -5.20 7.24 1.86
CA ARG A 78 -4.23 7.61 0.84
C ARG A 78 -3.22 6.50 0.61
N VAL A 79 -2.77 6.37 -0.64
CA VAL A 79 -1.71 5.43 -1.00
C VAL A 79 -0.57 6.21 -1.65
N ALA A 80 0.62 6.11 -1.09
CA ALA A 80 1.83 6.68 -1.67
C ALA A 80 2.62 5.58 -2.35
N LEU A 81 2.87 5.72 -3.63
CA LEU A 81 3.71 4.81 -4.39
C LEU A 81 5.08 5.45 -4.55
N VAL A 82 6.07 4.94 -3.82
CA VAL A 82 7.44 5.48 -3.81
C VAL A 82 8.28 4.62 -4.74
N THR A 83 8.59 5.17 -5.91
CA THR A 83 9.30 4.41 -6.94
C THR A 83 9.86 5.36 -8.01
N ASN A 84 10.98 4.95 -8.61
CA ASN A 84 11.54 5.60 -9.80
C ASN A 84 11.13 4.88 -11.09
N ALA A 85 10.34 3.81 -11.00
CA ALA A 85 9.85 3.11 -12.18
C ALA A 85 9.01 4.04 -13.04
N ARG A 86 9.00 3.81 -14.35
CA ARG A 86 8.19 4.59 -15.29
C ARG A 86 6.71 4.44 -14.95
N VAL A 87 6.05 5.58 -14.83
CA VAL A 87 4.76 5.71 -14.16
C VAL A 87 3.56 5.33 -15.02
N GLY A 88 3.68 5.40 -16.36
CA GLY A 88 2.52 5.29 -17.24
C GLY A 88 1.61 4.09 -16.98
N SER A 89 2.16 2.87 -16.99
CA SER A 89 1.35 1.67 -16.81
C SER A 89 1.14 1.30 -15.35
N ILE A 90 2.10 1.62 -14.47
CA ILE A 90 2.03 1.25 -13.04
C ILE A 90 1.01 2.12 -12.31
N ALA A 91 1.05 3.43 -12.55
CA ALA A 91 0.11 4.36 -11.90
C ALA A 91 -1.34 4.04 -12.26
N GLU A 92 -1.61 3.72 -13.52
CA GLU A 92 -2.95 3.34 -13.95
C GLU A 92 -3.43 2.06 -13.29
N LYS A 93 -2.56 1.05 -13.20
CA LYS A 93 -2.91 -0.22 -12.56
C LYS A 93 -3.22 -0.03 -11.08
N PHE A 94 -2.42 0.78 -10.38
CA PHE A 94 -2.66 1.07 -8.98
C PHE A 94 -3.94 1.88 -8.78
N ALA A 95 -4.19 2.88 -9.64
CA ALA A 95 -5.41 3.68 -9.55
C ALA A 95 -6.67 2.83 -9.69
N ARG A 96 -6.62 1.80 -10.56
CA ARG A 96 -7.74 0.88 -10.70
C ARG A 96 -7.98 0.02 -9.46
N HIS A 97 -6.91 -0.33 -8.74
CA HIS A 97 -6.99 -1.18 -7.55
C HIS A 97 -7.51 -0.41 -6.34
N PHE A 98 -7.21 0.88 -6.25
CA PHE A 98 -7.52 1.70 -5.08
C PHE A 98 -8.51 2.82 -5.41
N VAL A 99 -9.63 2.45 -6.05
CA VAL A 99 -10.64 3.45 -6.52
C VAL A 99 -11.18 4.35 -5.43
N ALA A 100 -11.19 3.90 -4.17
CA ALA A 100 -11.69 4.70 -3.05
C ALA A 100 -10.57 5.48 -2.34
N ALA A 101 -9.32 5.16 -2.61
CA ALA A 101 -8.16 5.81 -2.00
C ALA A 101 -7.56 6.83 -2.95
N GLU A 102 -7.02 7.92 -2.39
CA GLU A 102 -6.24 8.87 -3.17
C GLU A 102 -4.83 8.31 -3.35
N VAL A 103 -4.38 8.17 -4.60
CA VAL A 103 -3.08 7.57 -4.93
C VAL A 103 -2.15 8.63 -5.49
N LYS A 104 -0.91 8.69 -4.97
CA LYS A 104 0.10 9.61 -5.47
C LYS A 104 1.45 8.93 -5.54
N ARG A 105 2.21 9.23 -6.60
CA ARG A 105 3.56 8.70 -6.78
C ARG A 105 4.60 9.69 -6.28
N PHE A 106 5.67 9.16 -5.69
CA PHE A 106 6.84 9.93 -5.26
C PHE A 106 8.11 9.26 -5.78
N PRO A 107 9.15 10.03 -6.13
CA PRO A 107 10.46 9.45 -6.45
C PRO A 107 11.02 8.66 -5.27
N ALA A 108 11.86 7.66 -5.54
CA ALA A 108 12.41 6.78 -4.52
C ALA A 108 13.16 7.54 -3.41
N GLU A 109 13.75 8.70 -3.73
CA GLU A 109 14.50 9.52 -2.78
C GLU A 109 13.60 10.33 -1.85
N HIS A 110 12.30 10.39 -2.12
CA HIS A 110 11.36 11.28 -1.42
C HIS A 110 10.46 10.54 -0.43
N VAL A 111 10.99 9.53 0.28
CA VAL A 111 10.24 8.76 1.29
C VAL A 111 9.68 9.68 2.38
N GLY A 112 10.47 10.64 2.86
CA GLY A 112 10.02 11.58 3.90
C GLY A 112 8.85 12.45 3.45
N GLU A 113 8.88 12.90 2.21
CA GLU A 113 7.80 13.68 1.61
C GLU A 113 6.51 12.85 1.48
N ALA A 114 6.66 11.57 1.07
CA ALA A 114 5.53 10.66 0.98
C ALA A 114 4.88 10.45 2.35
N LYS A 115 5.68 10.26 3.40
CA LYS A 115 5.17 10.10 4.76
C LYS A 115 4.43 11.34 5.24
N ARG A 116 4.95 12.54 4.94
CA ARG A 116 4.28 13.80 5.29
C ARG A 116 2.93 13.90 4.60
N TRP A 117 2.88 13.59 3.31
CA TRP A 117 1.63 13.63 2.55
C TRP A 117 0.59 12.67 3.10
N LEU A 118 1.01 11.44 3.46
CA LEU A 118 0.10 10.46 4.07
C LEU A 118 -0.43 10.90 5.42
N SER A 119 0.34 11.72 6.14
CA SER A 119 -0.02 12.20 7.48
C SER A 119 -0.88 13.45 7.46
N GLU A 120 -1.01 14.12 6.32
CA GLU A 120 -1.81 15.34 6.22
C GLU A 120 -3.27 15.06 6.51
N LYS A 121 -3.87 15.94 7.30
CA LYS A 121 -5.32 15.91 7.50
C LYS A 121 -5.98 16.41 6.23
N THR A 122 -6.89 15.61 5.67
CA THR A 122 -7.67 16.08 4.54
C THR A 122 -8.67 17.12 5.04
N ALA A 123 -8.74 18.24 4.32
CA ALA A 123 -9.81 19.21 4.54
C ALA A 123 -11.13 18.55 4.13
N ARG A 124 -12.03 18.41 5.05
CA ARG A 124 -13.37 17.87 4.81
C ARG A 124 -14.40 18.83 5.37
#